data_6a6bf977022b754b10f8a6ba74e611c7
#
_entry.id   6a6bf977022b754b10f8a6ba74e611c7
#
_cell.length_a   1.000
_cell.length_b   1.000
_cell.length_c   1.000
_cell.angle_alpha   90.00
_cell.angle_beta   90.00
_cell.angle_gamma   90.00
#
_symmetry.space_group_name_H-M   'P 1'
#
loop_
_entity.id
_entity.type
_entity.pdbx_description
1 polymer ?
#
loop_
_entity_poly.entity_id
_entity_poly.type
_entity_poly.pdbx_seq_one_letter_code
_entity_poly.pdbx_strand_id
1 'polypeptide(L)'
;MKLNIVMVEPEIPQNTGNIARTCAIIGAKLHLVYPLGFVIDDKKLKRSGLDYWDKLDIEYHDSLDAFLNKYKPEENNMFYATTKGQHCYSDVDYKSFGDKEIYILFGKESKGLPEDLLQKYIENTIRIPMRPVLRSLNLANSVAIIAYEVFRQFDFDGLQEISDYFGD
;
A
#
# COMPACT_ATOMS: atom_id res chain seq x y z
N MET A 1 -10.15 -3.23 -11.86
CA MET A 1 -9.14 -2.30 -11.30
C MET A 1 -7.99 -3.11 -10.72
N LYS A 2 -6.73 -2.67 -10.87
CA LYS A 2 -5.58 -3.31 -10.23
C LYS A 2 -4.90 -2.32 -9.27
N LEU A 3 -4.87 -2.66 -7.99
CA LEU A 3 -4.20 -1.89 -6.95
C LEU A 3 -2.85 -2.55 -6.59
N ASN A 4 -1.81 -1.74 -6.56
CA ASN A 4 -0.46 -2.12 -6.18
C ASN A 4 -0.05 -1.36 -4.92
N ILE A 5 0.22 -2.08 -3.84
CA ILE A 5 0.74 -1.52 -2.58
C ILE A 5 2.25 -1.71 -2.57
N VAL A 6 2.97 -0.61 -2.46
CA VAL A 6 4.44 -0.59 -2.53
C VAL A 6 5.01 -0.20 -1.19
N MET A 7 5.72 -1.12 -0.54
CA MET A 7 6.38 -0.91 0.74
C MET A 7 7.85 -0.64 0.51
N VAL A 8 8.28 0.60 0.73
CA VAL A 8 9.67 1.02 0.53
C VAL A 8 10.45 0.84 1.82
N GLU A 9 11.38 -0.09 1.83
CA GLU A 9 12.27 -0.41 2.95
C GLU A 9 11.52 -0.63 4.29
N PRO A 10 10.48 -1.48 4.36
CA PRO A 10 9.75 -1.70 5.61
C PRO A 10 10.65 -2.28 6.69
N GLU A 11 10.47 -1.81 7.93
CA GLU A 11 11.36 -2.14 9.06
C GLU A 11 10.71 -3.12 10.04
N ILE A 12 9.39 -3.16 10.16
CA ILE A 12 8.66 -3.93 11.16
C ILE A 12 7.95 -5.11 10.53
N PRO A 13 8.37 -6.36 10.81
CA PRO A 13 7.80 -7.56 10.18
C PRO A 13 6.30 -7.74 10.46
N GLN A 14 5.81 -7.32 11.64
CA GLN A 14 4.38 -7.40 11.98
C GLN A 14 3.52 -6.49 11.10
N ASN A 15 4.01 -5.27 10.77
CA ASN A 15 3.32 -4.38 9.84
C ASN A 15 3.26 -5.00 8.45
N THR A 16 4.38 -5.51 7.96
CA THR A 16 4.45 -6.18 6.65
C THR A 16 3.51 -7.40 6.59
N GLY A 17 3.44 -8.19 7.65
CA GLY A 17 2.50 -9.32 7.75
C GLY A 17 1.03 -8.88 7.68
N ASN A 18 0.65 -7.82 8.42
CA ASN A 18 -0.71 -7.28 8.38
C ASN A 18 -1.06 -6.68 7.01
N ILE A 19 -0.09 -6.00 6.37
CA ILE A 19 -0.25 -5.44 5.02
C ILE A 19 -0.43 -6.56 3.99
N ALA A 20 0.40 -7.60 4.06
CA ALA A 20 0.29 -8.77 3.21
C ALA A 20 -1.09 -9.43 3.31
N ARG A 21 -1.63 -9.55 4.53
CA ARG A 21 -2.99 -10.04 4.76
C ARG A 21 -4.04 -9.13 4.12
N THR A 22 -3.92 -7.82 4.30
CA THR A 22 -4.83 -6.86 3.66
C THR A 22 -4.79 -7.01 2.15
N CYS A 23 -3.60 -7.04 1.53
CA CYS A 23 -3.44 -7.22 0.09
C CYS A 23 -4.06 -8.53 -0.41
N ALA A 24 -3.85 -9.64 0.30
CA ALA A 24 -4.45 -10.93 -0.05
C ALA A 24 -5.98 -10.91 0.00
N ILE A 25 -6.57 -10.23 1.01
CA ILE A 25 -8.03 -10.12 1.19
C ILE A 25 -8.65 -9.32 0.04
N ILE A 26 -8.03 -8.19 -0.35
CA ILE A 26 -8.60 -7.30 -1.37
C ILE A 26 -8.10 -7.62 -2.80
N GLY A 27 -7.24 -8.62 -2.97
CA GLY A 27 -6.65 -8.96 -4.27
C GLY A 27 -5.67 -7.92 -4.81
N ALA A 28 -5.06 -7.10 -3.94
CA ALA A 28 -4.04 -6.14 -4.34
C ALA A 28 -2.67 -6.83 -4.45
N LYS A 29 -1.83 -6.38 -5.39
CA LYS A 29 -0.45 -6.80 -5.49
C LYS A 29 0.41 -6.08 -4.46
N LEU A 30 1.29 -6.82 -3.77
CA LEU A 30 2.24 -6.29 -2.82
C LEU A 30 3.63 -6.22 -3.44
N HIS A 31 4.25 -5.04 -3.41
CA HIS A 31 5.64 -4.85 -3.78
C HIS A 31 6.47 -4.57 -2.52
N LEU A 32 7.55 -5.33 -2.32
CA LEU A 32 8.51 -5.11 -1.25
C LEU A 32 9.83 -4.63 -1.84
N VAL A 33 10.21 -3.42 -1.47
CA VAL A 33 11.44 -2.77 -1.94
C VAL A 33 12.51 -2.88 -0.87
N TYR A 34 13.64 -3.51 -1.20
CA TYR A 34 14.79 -3.66 -0.31
C TYR A 34 15.56 -2.33 -0.10
N PRO A 35 16.32 -2.21 1.02
CA PRO A 35 16.54 -3.21 2.06
C PRO A 35 15.35 -3.34 3.01
N LEU A 36 15.08 -4.55 3.48
CA LEU A 36 14.09 -4.80 4.54
C LEU A 36 14.79 -4.76 5.90
N GLY A 37 14.15 -4.19 6.92
CA GLY A 37 14.64 -4.17 8.30
C GLY A 37 14.59 -5.54 9.00
N PHE A 38 14.20 -6.61 8.29
CA PHE A 38 14.04 -7.96 8.82
C PHE A 38 14.34 -9.01 7.74
N VAL A 39 14.57 -10.24 8.17
CA VAL A 39 14.71 -11.37 7.26
C VAL A 39 13.33 -11.99 7.01
N ILE A 40 12.98 -12.14 5.74
CA ILE A 40 11.78 -12.88 5.36
C ILE A 40 12.09 -14.37 5.61
N ASP A 41 11.47 -14.92 6.64
CA ASP A 41 11.49 -16.35 6.92
C ASP A 41 10.08 -16.90 6.61
N ASP A 42 9.94 -17.50 5.45
CA ASP A 42 8.67 -18.09 4.99
C ASP A 42 8.07 -19.05 6.03
N LYS A 43 8.92 -19.76 6.80
CA LYS A 43 8.46 -20.65 7.86
C LYS A 43 7.90 -19.90 9.06
N LYS A 44 8.50 -18.76 9.44
CA LYS A 44 7.98 -17.91 10.53
C LYS A 44 6.73 -17.15 10.09
N LEU A 45 6.69 -16.67 8.86
CA LEU A 45 5.52 -16.04 8.28
C LEU A 45 4.34 -17.00 8.19
N LYS A 46 4.56 -18.23 7.72
CA LYS A 46 3.54 -19.30 7.70
C LYS A 46 3.08 -19.70 9.12
N ARG A 47 3.97 -19.73 10.10
CA ARG A 47 3.62 -20.05 11.52
C ARG A 47 2.86 -18.94 12.24
N SER A 48 2.96 -17.69 11.80
CA SER A 48 2.20 -16.56 12.38
C SER A 48 0.75 -16.48 11.87
N GLY A 49 0.23 -17.55 11.26
CA GLY A 49 -1.15 -17.62 10.79
C GLY A 49 -1.37 -16.96 9.43
N LEU A 50 -0.32 -16.82 8.63
CA LEU A 50 -0.40 -16.26 7.28
C LEU A 50 -0.76 -17.38 6.27
N ASP A 51 -1.91 -17.99 6.43
CA ASP A 51 -2.50 -18.93 5.46
C ASP A 51 -2.79 -18.24 4.10
N TYR A 52 -2.56 -16.92 4.03
CA TYR A 52 -2.79 -16.08 2.85
C TYR A 52 -1.55 -15.92 1.96
N TRP A 53 -0.35 -16.32 2.44
CA TRP A 53 0.89 -16.06 1.71
C TRP A 53 0.94 -16.73 0.35
N ASP A 54 0.38 -17.93 0.25
CA ASP A 54 0.31 -18.69 -1.00
C ASP A 54 -0.72 -18.10 -2.00
N LYS A 55 -1.57 -17.17 -1.55
CA LYS A 55 -2.59 -16.46 -2.36
C LYS A 55 -2.21 -15.02 -2.67
N LEU A 56 -1.09 -14.55 -2.12
CA LEU A 56 -0.63 -13.18 -2.27
C LEU A 56 0.18 -13.03 -3.55
N ASP A 57 -0.24 -12.11 -4.41
CA ASP A 57 0.61 -11.64 -5.52
C ASP A 57 1.66 -10.68 -4.95
N ILE A 58 2.90 -11.17 -4.83
CA ILE A 58 4.01 -10.43 -4.23
C ILE A 58 5.19 -10.33 -5.19
N GLU A 59 5.81 -9.15 -5.23
CA GLU A 59 7.00 -8.89 -6.03
C GLU A 59 8.07 -8.17 -5.21
N TYR A 60 9.32 -8.58 -5.39
CA TYR A 60 10.48 -8.03 -4.70
C TYR A 60 11.31 -7.16 -5.63
N HIS A 61 11.84 -6.07 -5.10
CA HIS A 61 12.69 -5.12 -5.84
C HIS A 61 13.96 -4.84 -5.06
N ASP A 62 15.12 -4.91 -5.72
CA ASP A 62 16.42 -4.74 -5.10
C ASP A 62 16.64 -3.34 -4.51
N SER A 63 15.95 -2.33 -5.07
CA SER A 63 15.99 -0.95 -4.59
C SER A 63 14.76 -0.16 -5.06
N LEU A 64 14.56 1.02 -4.46
CA LEU A 64 13.55 1.97 -4.92
C LEU A 64 13.79 2.41 -6.36
N ASP A 65 15.05 2.65 -6.74
CA ASP A 65 15.39 3.00 -8.12
C ASP A 65 15.04 1.88 -9.11
N ALA A 66 15.29 0.62 -8.74
CA ALA A 66 14.91 -0.52 -9.57
C ALA A 66 13.38 -0.60 -9.76
N PHE A 67 12.61 -0.34 -8.71
CA PHE A 67 11.15 -0.25 -8.78
C PHE A 67 10.70 0.89 -9.69
N LEU A 68 11.20 2.11 -9.47
CA LEU A 68 10.80 3.31 -10.24
C LEU A 68 11.20 3.20 -11.70
N ASN A 69 12.36 2.60 -12.02
CA ASN A 69 12.78 2.36 -13.40
C ASN A 69 11.88 1.34 -14.12
N LYS A 70 11.38 0.34 -13.40
CA LYS A 70 10.48 -0.68 -13.96
C LYS A 70 9.08 -0.14 -14.21
N TYR A 71 8.52 0.58 -13.24
CA TYR A 71 7.12 1.02 -13.26
C TYR A 71 6.90 2.47 -13.66
N LYS A 72 7.97 3.25 -13.83
CA LYS A 72 8.00 4.60 -14.41
C LYS A 72 6.83 5.49 -13.94
N PRO A 73 7.01 6.34 -12.92
CA PRO A 73 5.95 7.17 -12.36
C PRO A 73 5.23 8.05 -13.39
N GLU A 74 5.93 8.46 -14.43
CA GLU A 74 5.40 9.31 -15.50
C GLU A 74 4.41 8.59 -16.43
N GLU A 75 4.45 7.26 -16.45
CA GLU A 75 3.59 6.41 -17.29
C GLU A 75 2.45 5.75 -16.50
N ASN A 76 2.50 5.80 -15.16
CA ASN A 76 1.59 5.09 -14.26
C ASN A 76 0.97 6.02 -13.20
N ASN A 77 -0.19 5.63 -12.68
CA ASN A 77 -0.90 6.36 -11.63
C ASN A 77 -0.27 6.01 -10.27
N MET A 78 0.74 6.79 -9.89
CA MET A 78 1.56 6.54 -8.72
C MET A 78 1.35 7.63 -7.67
N PHE A 79 0.98 7.21 -6.45
CA PHE A 79 0.70 8.09 -5.32
C PHE A 79 1.65 7.80 -4.16
N TYR A 80 2.04 8.82 -3.45
CA TYR A 80 3.03 8.77 -2.38
C TYR A 80 2.38 9.10 -1.04
N ALA A 81 2.08 8.08 -0.25
CA ALA A 81 1.43 8.23 1.05
C ALA A 81 2.44 8.75 2.10
N THR A 82 2.16 9.93 2.63
CA THR A 82 3.04 10.61 3.59
C THR A 82 2.25 11.54 4.50
N THR A 83 2.76 11.77 5.71
CA THR A 83 2.20 12.79 6.62
C THR A 83 2.41 14.22 6.12
N LYS A 84 3.30 14.43 5.13
CA LYS A 84 3.59 15.70 4.46
C LYS A 84 2.77 15.91 3.18
N GLY A 85 1.81 15.03 2.87
CA GLY A 85 1.04 15.04 1.62
C GLY A 85 0.23 16.32 1.42
N GLN A 86 0.11 16.73 0.17
CA GLN A 86 -0.59 17.95 -0.23
C GLN A 86 -2.09 17.72 -0.45
N HIS A 87 -2.49 16.49 -0.74
CA HIS A 87 -3.88 16.12 -0.98
C HIS A 87 -4.40 15.18 0.10
N CYS A 88 -5.67 15.32 0.47
CA CYS A 88 -6.32 14.27 1.25
C CYS A 88 -6.46 13.01 0.38
N TYR A 89 -6.17 11.85 0.95
CA TYR A 89 -6.25 10.57 0.22
C TYR A 89 -7.64 10.29 -0.37
N SER A 90 -8.69 10.83 0.24
CA SER A 90 -10.09 10.68 -0.20
C SER A 90 -10.53 11.67 -1.29
N ASP A 91 -9.73 12.72 -1.54
CA ASP A 91 -10.05 13.74 -2.54
C ASP A 91 -9.52 13.37 -3.93
N VAL A 92 -8.70 12.33 -4.01
CA VAL A 92 -8.21 11.80 -5.28
C VAL A 92 -9.33 11.02 -5.97
N ASP A 93 -9.63 11.37 -7.20
CA ASP A 93 -10.55 10.61 -8.05
C ASP A 93 -9.82 9.44 -8.72
N TYR A 94 -9.72 8.31 -8.01
CA TYR A 94 -9.06 7.12 -8.52
C TYR A 94 -9.77 6.50 -9.73
N LYS A 95 -11.08 6.70 -9.88
CA LYS A 95 -11.87 6.23 -11.05
C LYS A 95 -11.47 6.94 -12.34
N SER A 96 -11.00 8.19 -12.26
CA SER A 96 -10.60 8.96 -13.45
C SER A 96 -9.46 8.32 -14.25
N PHE A 97 -8.70 7.41 -13.62
CA PHE A 97 -7.59 6.70 -14.27
C PHE A 97 -8.03 5.47 -15.09
N GLY A 98 -9.32 5.12 -15.07
CA GLY A 98 -9.88 4.02 -15.86
C GLY A 98 -9.29 2.66 -15.47
N ASP A 99 -8.95 1.86 -16.50
CA ASP A 99 -8.42 0.50 -16.31
C ASP A 99 -6.91 0.44 -16.00
N LYS A 100 -6.26 1.61 -15.83
CA LYS A 100 -4.84 1.66 -15.50
C LYS A 100 -4.60 1.16 -14.08
N GLU A 101 -3.43 0.57 -13.88
CA GLU A 101 -2.98 0.16 -12.55
C GLU A 101 -2.72 1.37 -11.65
N ILE A 102 -3.08 1.27 -10.38
CA ILE A 102 -2.86 2.30 -9.36
C ILE A 102 -1.77 1.79 -8.43
N TYR A 103 -0.75 2.62 -8.20
CA TYR A 103 0.35 2.33 -7.28
C TYR A 103 0.30 3.29 -6.10
N ILE A 104 0.34 2.77 -4.88
CA ILE A 104 0.44 3.60 -3.68
C ILE A 104 1.69 3.19 -2.90
N LEU A 105 2.63 4.13 -2.81
CA LEU A 105 3.91 3.93 -2.14
C LEU A 105 3.80 4.36 -0.68
N PHE A 106 4.33 3.51 0.20
CA PHE A 106 4.47 3.76 1.63
C PHE A 106 5.94 3.61 2.01
N GLY A 107 6.45 4.55 2.79
CA GLY A 107 7.82 4.52 3.27
C GLY A 107 8.00 3.70 4.54
N LYS A 108 9.25 3.57 4.96
CA LYS A 108 9.62 2.89 6.20
C LYS A 108 9.06 3.61 7.44
N GLU A 109 8.85 2.85 8.50
CA GLU A 109 8.19 3.32 9.71
C GLU A 109 8.93 4.47 10.40
N SER A 110 10.26 4.46 10.36
CA SER A 110 11.09 5.46 11.06
C SER A 110 11.18 6.82 10.36
N LYS A 111 11.20 6.84 9.01
CA LYS A 111 11.51 8.04 8.22
C LYS A 111 10.50 8.35 7.11
N GLY A 112 9.62 7.40 6.76
CA GLY A 112 8.73 7.53 5.60
C GLY A 112 9.46 7.37 4.27
N LEU A 113 8.89 7.93 3.22
CA LEU A 113 9.48 7.96 1.88
C LEU A 113 10.61 9.00 1.80
N PRO A 114 11.62 8.81 0.90
CA PRO A 114 12.68 9.78 0.66
C PRO A 114 12.13 11.17 0.33
N GLU A 115 12.75 12.20 0.88
CA GLU A 115 12.23 13.57 0.78
C GLU A 115 12.39 14.16 -0.62
N ASP A 116 13.46 13.84 -1.32
CA ASP A 116 13.71 14.18 -2.72
C ASP A 116 12.65 13.57 -3.66
N LEU A 117 12.26 12.31 -3.41
CA LEU A 117 11.16 11.67 -4.13
C LEU A 117 9.83 12.42 -3.90
N LEU A 118 9.53 12.76 -2.65
CA LEU A 118 8.30 13.49 -2.32
C LEU A 118 8.28 14.89 -2.95
N GLN A 119 9.41 15.58 -2.98
CA GLN A 119 9.53 16.89 -3.62
C GLN A 119 9.36 16.79 -5.14
N LYS A 120 9.96 15.77 -5.76
CA LYS A 120 9.84 15.55 -7.21
C LYS A 120 8.40 15.30 -7.65
N TYR A 121 7.63 14.57 -6.85
CA TYR A 121 6.25 14.18 -7.16
C TYR A 121 5.24 14.77 -6.18
N ILE A 122 5.43 16.01 -5.78
CA ILE A 122 4.66 16.66 -4.71
C ILE A 122 3.15 16.66 -4.99
N GLU A 123 2.74 16.84 -6.24
CA GLU A 123 1.34 16.84 -6.68
C GLU A 123 0.66 15.47 -6.57
N ASN A 124 1.44 14.41 -6.43
CA ASN A 124 0.93 13.05 -6.24
C ASN A 124 1.05 12.58 -4.78
N THR A 125 1.41 13.50 -3.86
CA THR A 125 1.50 13.14 -2.45
C THR A 125 0.12 13.18 -1.78
N ILE A 126 -0.19 12.11 -1.05
CA ILE A 126 -1.47 11.96 -0.35
C ILE A 126 -1.26 11.76 1.15
N ARG A 127 -2.21 12.21 1.95
CA ARG A 127 -2.20 12.05 3.41
C ARG A 127 -3.55 11.62 3.96
N ILE A 128 -3.52 10.89 5.05
CA ILE A 128 -4.68 10.66 5.91
C ILE A 128 -4.77 11.84 6.89
N PRO A 129 -5.93 12.52 7.02
CA PRO A 129 -6.11 13.58 7.99
C PRO A 129 -5.87 13.10 9.43
N MET A 130 -5.13 13.89 10.20
CA MET A 130 -4.81 13.61 11.60
C MET A 130 -4.87 14.88 12.44
N ARG A 131 -5.08 14.73 13.76
CA ARG A 131 -4.97 15.86 14.70
C ARG A 131 -3.54 16.44 14.66
N PRO A 132 -3.38 17.78 14.71
CA PRO A 132 -2.06 18.42 14.54
C PRO A 132 -0.99 17.98 15.55
N VAL A 133 -1.41 17.52 16.73
CA VAL A 133 -0.50 17.09 17.82
C VAL A 133 0.02 15.65 17.67
N LEU A 134 -0.50 14.88 16.73
CA LEU A 134 -0.11 13.49 16.49
C LEU A 134 0.80 13.38 15.27
N ARG A 135 1.79 12.47 15.34
CA ARG A 135 2.85 12.40 14.32
C ARG A 135 2.45 11.54 13.12
N SER A 136 1.91 10.36 13.35
CA SER A 136 1.60 9.38 12.30
C SER A 136 0.64 8.30 12.80
N LEU A 137 -0.05 7.65 11.89
CA LEU A 137 -0.75 6.39 12.12
C LEU A 137 0.23 5.21 11.97
N ASN A 138 -0.16 4.05 12.53
CA ASN A 138 0.52 2.80 12.23
C ASN A 138 0.49 2.53 10.72
N LEU A 139 1.59 2.02 10.18
CA LEU A 139 1.76 1.83 8.75
C LEU A 139 0.72 0.86 8.15
N ALA A 140 0.47 -0.27 8.80
CA ALA A 140 -0.54 -1.24 8.32
C ALA A 140 -1.95 -0.66 8.34
N ASN A 141 -2.27 0.17 9.34
CA ASN A 141 -3.55 0.88 9.38
C ASN A 141 -3.66 1.89 8.24
N SER A 142 -2.59 2.64 7.95
CA SER A 142 -2.57 3.61 6.85
C SER A 142 -2.79 2.92 5.50
N VAL A 143 -2.14 1.78 5.27
CA VAL A 143 -2.34 0.98 4.05
C VAL A 143 -3.79 0.53 3.93
N ALA A 144 -4.38 -0.01 5.00
CA ALA A 144 -5.76 -0.48 4.99
C ALA A 144 -6.75 0.65 4.68
N ILE A 145 -6.59 1.81 5.33
CA ILE A 145 -7.48 2.98 5.13
C ILE A 145 -7.44 3.44 3.67
N ILE A 146 -6.24 3.63 3.10
CA ILE A 146 -6.11 4.13 1.72
C ILE A 146 -6.55 3.07 0.71
N ALA A 147 -6.18 1.82 0.91
CA ALA A 147 -6.56 0.73 0.01
C ALA A 147 -8.09 0.56 -0.06
N TYR A 148 -8.78 0.58 1.08
CA TYR A 148 -10.24 0.48 1.10
C TYR A 148 -10.94 1.72 0.53
N GLU A 149 -10.35 2.91 0.62
CA GLU A 149 -10.88 4.09 -0.07
C GLU A 149 -10.80 3.91 -1.60
N VAL A 150 -9.68 3.40 -2.12
CA VAL A 150 -9.57 3.08 -3.54
C VAL A 150 -10.68 2.10 -3.94
N PHE A 151 -10.85 0.98 -3.21
CA PHE A 151 -11.89 0.00 -3.50
C PHE A 151 -13.31 0.58 -3.37
N ARG A 152 -13.56 1.44 -2.37
CA ARG A 152 -14.86 2.12 -2.22
C ARG A 152 -15.22 2.93 -3.46
N GLN A 153 -14.26 3.62 -4.06
CA GLN A 153 -14.51 4.38 -5.29
C GLN A 153 -14.83 3.47 -6.47
N PHE A 154 -14.34 2.23 -6.49
CA PHE A 154 -14.70 1.21 -7.50
C PHE A 154 -15.85 0.30 -7.05
N ASP A 155 -16.69 0.76 -6.11
CA ASP A 155 -17.89 0.07 -5.63
C ASP A 155 -17.57 -1.35 -5.11
N PHE A 156 -16.39 -1.51 -4.47
CA PHE A 156 -15.86 -2.77 -3.93
C PHE A 156 -15.85 -3.94 -4.93
N ASP A 157 -15.68 -3.63 -6.23
CA ASP A 157 -15.68 -4.61 -7.32
C ASP A 157 -14.77 -5.81 -7.00
N GLY A 158 -15.36 -7.02 -7.09
CA GLY A 158 -14.69 -8.28 -6.75
C GLY A 158 -14.63 -8.62 -5.27
N LEU A 159 -15.20 -7.80 -4.37
CA LEU A 159 -15.30 -8.09 -2.94
C LEU A 159 -16.72 -8.44 -2.54
N GLN A 160 -16.86 -9.33 -1.55
CA GLN A 160 -18.16 -9.66 -0.95
C GLN A 160 -18.52 -8.58 0.08
N GLU A 161 -19.56 -7.80 -0.19
CA GLU A 161 -20.00 -6.70 0.69
C GLU A 161 -20.93 -7.18 1.81
N ILE A 162 -21.70 -8.23 1.58
CA ILE A 162 -22.68 -8.77 2.54
C ILE A 162 -22.36 -10.23 2.81
N SER A 163 -22.35 -10.59 4.08
CA SER A 163 -22.16 -11.98 4.50
C SER A 163 -23.44 -12.80 4.27
N ASP A 164 -23.27 -13.98 3.72
CA ASP A 164 -24.30 -15.04 3.60
C ASP A 164 -24.31 -16.00 4.80
N TYR A 165 -23.53 -15.69 5.87
CA TYR A 165 -23.41 -16.53 7.06
C TYR A 165 -24.74 -16.71 7.81
N PHE A 166 -25.60 -15.69 7.84
CA PHE A 166 -26.94 -15.73 8.43
C PHE A 166 -28.04 -15.86 7.35
N GLY A 167 -27.69 -16.48 6.22
CA GLY A 167 -28.59 -16.63 5.07
C GLY A 167 -30.01 -17.03 5.44
N ASP A 168 -30.98 -16.62 4.64
CA ASP A 168 -32.42 -16.79 4.80
C ASP A 168 -32.86 -18.21 5.15
#